data_72d845a80fdc19107502546ef9148c94
#
_entry.id   72d845a80fdc19107502546ef9148c94
#
_cell.length_a   1.000
_cell.length_b   1.000
_cell.length_c   1.000
_cell.angle_alpha   90.00
_cell.angle_beta   90.00
_cell.angle_gamma   90.00
#
_symmetry.space_group_name_H-M   'P 1'
#
loop_
_entity.id
_entity.type
_entity.pdbx_description
1 polymer ?
#
loop_
_entity_poly.entity_id
_entity_poly.type
_entity_poly.pdbx_seq_one_letter_code
_entity_poly.pdbx_strand_id
1 'polypeptide(L)'
;MKNYYHTGILIAIMLIVSSCSEYLKENNYNNVLPKTPEDYGALIYAQLSSLETTPSSVTLESYKRAIEKELYADNLNASMNKGRSLKVFYVGDGAIGNMYVLMRGYKEIKDYNIVLDALNASDSISRTLSVTARIMRAVAYYNLMRDYCDPWNANSPEKQMGLPLVTEFNMESRPGRSSLQETAEFIIKELQTAINDKQENEEMYFTTDVAKAYLARTYFWSEKWEKALPICLELLNKYPLLQGKEYTNMLENKLQRSGNILIMSNTGYSVYTYDRDVNKLKERPLSIGFYKLFSEKEKDIRFKYIDKKLRTTKAAFTGVRGAEFALMGMECLSHLGRIDEALKMLNDFRSHRITDYSPYIVSTLPPVDHSALIKIDAEGKPLTPLMQAILNERRKELMLENDRWYELKRNGMPEFWVTDGRTKKITRKYLYNFPFQLRDYLINPELEINPGYVYQN
;
A
#
# COMPACT_ATOMS: atom_id res chain seq x y z
N MET A 1 -47.60 61.65 28.47
CA MET A 1 -47.98 60.29 28.01
C MET A 1 -47.24 59.82 26.74
N LYS A 2 -46.83 60.72 25.83
CA LYS A 2 -46.13 60.29 24.58
C LYS A 2 -44.75 59.68 24.81
N ASN A 3 -43.98 60.03 25.83
CA ASN A 3 -42.60 59.52 26.05
C ASN A 3 -42.55 58.11 26.63
N TYR A 4 -43.53 57.61 27.30
CA TYR A 4 -43.54 56.23 27.86
C TYR A 4 -43.79 55.15 26.80
N TYR A 5 -44.53 55.53 25.71
CA TYR A 5 -44.74 54.59 24.60
C TYR A 5 -43.43 54.29 23.80
N HIS A 6 -42.60 55.32 23.62
CA HIS A 6 -41.33 55.15 22.91
C HIS A 6 -40.29 54.29 23.72
N THR A 7 -40.31 54.51 25.05
CA THR A 7 -39.41 53.70 25.94
C THR A 7 -39.87 52.25 26.03
N GLY A 8 -41.17 51.98 26.08
CA GLY A 8 -41.73 50.62 26.05
C GLY A 8 -41.45 49.87 24.72
N ILE A 9 -41.55 50.58 23.60
CA ILE A 9 -41.25 50.03 22.27
C ILE A 9 -39.72 49.70 22.14
N LEU A 10 -38.83 50.55 22.67
CA LEU A 10 -37.40 50.35 22.63
C LEU A 10 -36.98 49.14 23.48
N ILE A 11 -37.59 48.94 24.67
CA ILE A 11 -37.35 47.78 25.54
C ILE A 11 -37.88 46.49 24.88
N ALA A 12 -39.04 46.54 24.25
CA ALA A 12 -39.60 45.40 23.52
C ALA A 12 -38.74 44.99 22.32
N ILE A 13 -38.15 45.93 21.59
CA ILE A 13 -37.22 45.66 20.47
C ILE A 13 -35.90 45.09 21.01
N MET A 14 -35.36 45.56 22.15
CA MET A 14 -34.14 44.97 22.75
C MET A 14 -34.37 43.56 23.25
N LEU A 15 -35.54 43.19 23.73
CA LEU A 15 -35.86 41.82 24.16
C LEU A 15 -36.05 40.86 22.99
N ILE A 16 -36.43 41.34 21.82
CA ILE A 16 -36.56 40.53 20.60
C ILE A 16 -35.18 40.24 19.99
N VAL A 17 -34.22 41.16 20.09
CA VAL A 17 -32.87 40.98 19.53
C VAL A 17 -31.99 40.04 20.39
N SER A 18 -32.26 39.92 21.72
CA SER A 18 -31.54 39.00 22.60
C SER A 18 -32.01 37.53 22.52
N SER A 19 -33.18 37.28 21.91
CA SER A 19 -33.72 35.92 21.78
C SER A 19 -33.24 35.13 20.56
N CYS A 20 -32.51 35.77 19.63
CA CYS A 20 -32.08 35.08 18.39
C CYS A 20 -30.72 34.44 18.42
N SER A 21 -29.93 34.59 19.50
CA SER A 21 -28.58 34.01 19.53
C SER A 21 -28.56 32.48 19.76
N GLU A 22 -29.58 31.91 20.38
CA GLU A 22 -29.69 30.44 20.54
C GLU A 22 -30.40 29.76 19.36
N TYR A 23 -31.26 30.48 18.63
CA TYR A 23 -31.93 29.92 17.46
C TYR A 23 -31.02 29.85 16.22
N LEU A 24 -29.91 30.58 16.19
CA LEU A 24 -28.87 30.54 15.16
C LEU A 24 -27.74 29.58 15.46
N LYS A 25 -27.76 28.90 16.60
CA LYS A 25 -26.97 27.72 16.78
C LYS A 25 -27.61 26.62 15.94
N GLU A 26 -27.16 26.47 14.71
CA GLU A 26 -27.38 25.26 13.93
C GLU A 26 -26.80 24.07 14.72
N ASN A 27 -27.62 23.52 15.60
CA ASN A 27 -27.39 22.17 16.12
C ASN A 27 -27.68 21.25 14.92
N ASN A 28 -26.68 21.01 14.13
CA ASN A 28 -26.71 19.98 13.13
C ASN A 28 -26.83 18.65 13.89
N TYR A 29 -28.08 18.22 14.12
CA TYR A 29 -28.43 17.01 14.89
C TYR A 29 -27.76 15.73 14.34
N ASN A 30 -27.15 15.82 13.15
CA ASN A 30 -26.46 14.73 12.49
C ASN A 30 -24.92 14.79 12.60
N ASN A 31 -24.32 15.83 13.17
CA ASN A 31 -22.87 15.96 13.37
C ASN A 31 -22.59 16.12 14.86
N VAL A 32 -22.37 15.00 15.54
CA VAL A 32 -21.85 15.01 16.91
C VAL A 32 -20.38 15.46 16.84
N LEU A 33 -20.07 16.62 17.39
CA LEU A 33 -18.68 17.03 17.58
C LEU A 33 -18.05 16.11 18.65
N PRO A 34 -16.97 15.38 18.32
CA PRO A 34 -16.28 14.54 19.29
C PRO A 34 -15.81 15.35 20.49
N LYS A 35 -16.02 14.86 21.70
CA LYS A 35 -15.63 15.51 22.95
C LYS A 35 -14.86 14.61 23.89
N THR A 36 -15.09 13.31 23.81
CA THR A 36 -14.46 12.30 24.68
C THR A 36 -13.51 11.43 23.86
N PRO A 37 -12.56 10.73 24.50
CA PRO A 37 -11.71 9.77 23.81
C PRO A 37 -12.51 8.73 23.03
N GLU A 38 -13.65 8.28 23.53
CA GLU A 38 -14.53 7.31 22.87
C GLU A 38 -15.16 7.89 21.60
N ASP A 39 -15.53 9.19 21.61
CA ASP A 39 -16.05 9.86 20.41
C ASP A 39 -14.99 9.91 19.31
N TYR A 40 -13.74 10.26 19.66
CA TYR A 40 -12.63 10.22 18.70
C TYR A 40 -12.29 8.80 18.27
N GLY A 41 -12.45 7.83 19.18
CA GLY A 41 -12.34 6.41 18.89
C GLY A 41 -13.26 5.96 17.75
N ALA A 42 -14.46 6.53 17.65
CA ALA A 42 -15.40 6.21 16.59
C ALA A 42 -14.83 6.47 15.19
N LEU A 43 -13.96 7.49 15.00
CA LEU A 43 -13.25 7.73 13.74
C LEU A 43 -12.28 6.59 13.41
N ILE A 44 -11.54 6.12 14.39
CA ILE A 44 -10.60 4.99 14.21
C ILE A 44 -11.36 3.71 13.93
N TYR A 45 -12.41 3.39 14.69
CA TYR A 45 -13.23 2.20 14.48
C TYR A 45 -13.93 2.21 13.12
N ALA A 46 -14.39 3.37 12.64
CA ALA A 46 -14.95 3.50 11.30
C ALA A 46 -13.91 3.16 10.22
N GLN A 47 -12.67 3.60 10.37
CA GLN A 47 -11.58 3.26 9.46
C GLN A 47 -11.21 1.76 9.56
N LEU A 48 -11.12 1.18 10.76
CA LEU A 48 -10.88 -0.26 10.94
C LEU A 48 -11.99 -1.11 10.31
N SER A 49 -13.26 -0.73 10.53
CA SER A 49 -14.40 -1.38 9.89
C SER A 49 -14.33 -1.29 8.36
N SER A 50 -13.82 -0.18 7.82
CA SER A 50 -13.67 -0.02 6.37
C SER A 50 -12.67 -1.00 5.77
N LEU A 51 -11.66 -1.44 6.53
CA LEU A 51 -10.71 -2.47 6.09
C LEU A 51 -11.40 -3.83 5.89
N GLU A 52 -12.48 -4.07 6.57
CA GLU A 52 -13.24 -5.32 6.48
C GLU A 52 -14.38 -5.26 5.47
N THR A 53 -14.95 -4.08 5.24
CA THR A 53 -16.20 -3.92 4.50
C THR A 53 -16.05 -3.15 3.19
N THR A 54 -15.03 -2.31 3.04
CA THR A 54 -14.93 -1.38 1.92
C THR A 54 -13.66 -1.59 1.11
N PRO A 55 -13.75 -1.89 -0.21
CA PRO A 55 -12.57 -2.14 -1.04
C PRO A 55 -11.85 -0.86 -1.48
N SER A 56 -12.01 0.23 -0.76
CA SER A 56 -11.49 1.54 -1.16
C SER A 56 -10.55 2.18 -0.15
N SER A 57 -10.25 1.52 0.98
CA SER A 57 -9.26 2.02 1.93
C SER A 57 -7.89 2.20 1.27
N VAL A 58 -7.20 3.28 1.61
CA VAL A 58 -5.82 3.57 1.18
C VAL A 58 -4.84 3.17 2.26
N THR A 59 -5.23 3.26 3.52
CA THR A 59 -4.36 2.91 4.66
C THR A 59 -3.91 1.45 4.59
N LEU A 60 -4.83 0.51 4.32
CA LEU A 60 -4.46 -0.86 4.01
C LEU A 60 -5.18 -1.25 2.73
N GLU A 61 -4.50 -1.15 1.61
CA GLU A 61 -5.09 -1.36 0.28
C GLU A 61 -5.93 -2.63 0.20
N SER A 62 -6.99 -2.59 -0.57
CA SER A 62 -7.91 -3.71 -0.72
C SER A 62 -7.43 -4.73 -1.76
N TYR A 63 -7.99 -5.95 -1.72
CA TYR A 63 -7.76 -6.97 -2.74
C TYR A 63 -8.03 -6.48 -4.17
N LYS A 64 -8.97 -5.54 -4.33
CA LYS A 64 -9.27 -4.94 -5.63
C LYS A 64 -8.09 -4.18 -6.18
N ARG A 65 -7.35 -3.46 -5.34
CA ARG A 65 -6.12 -2.77 -5.72
C ARG A 65 -5.01 -3.76 -6.09
N ALA A 66 -4.88 -4.86 -5.35
CA ALA A 66 -3.92 -5.91 -5.68
C ALA A 66 -4.22 -6.52 -7.05
N ILE A 67 -5.49 -6.80 -7.36
CA ILE A 67 -5.92 -7.29 -8.68
C ILE A 67 -5.64 -6.26 -9.77
N GLU A 68 -5.96 -4.98 -9.56
CA GLU A 68 -5.71 -3.92 -10.54
C GLU A 68 -4.22 -3.78 -10.86
N LYS A 69 -3.36 -3.75 -9.84
CA LYS A 69 -1.91 -3.66 -10.02
C LYS A 69 -1.31 -4.90 -10.67
N GLU A 70 -1.85 -6.08 -10.39
CA GLU A 70 -1.47 -7.30 -11.08
C GLU A 70 -1.84 -7.26 -12.58
N LEU A 71 -3.00 -6.67 -12.91
CA LEU A 71 -3.42 -6.48 -14.31
C LEU A 71 -2.57 -5.46 -15.06
N TYR A 72 -1.95 -4.49 -14.38
CA TYR A 72 -1.02 -3.52 -14.96
C TYR A 72 0.40 -4.09 -15.14
N ALA A 73 0.76 -5.11 -14.35
CA ALA A 73 2.09 -5.73 -14.34
C ALA A 73 2.26 -6.80 -15.44
N ASP A 74 3.38 -7.54 -15.38
CA ASP A 74 3.81 -8.50 -16.40
C ASP A 74 3.67 -9.98 -16.00
N ASN A 75 3.00 -10.28 -14.89
CA ASN A 75 2.74 -11.66 -14.50
C ASN A 75 1.67 -12.32 -15.39
N LEU A 76 0.76 -11.52 -15.93
CA LEU A 76 -0.28 -11.97 -16.82
C LEU A 76 0.08 -11.73 -18.28
N ASN A 77 -0.45 -12.56 -19.18
CA ASN A 77 -0.21 -12.39 -20.61
C ASN A 77 -0.93 -11.12 -21.13
N ALA A 78 -0.16 -10.08 -21.42
CA ALA A 78 -0.64 -8.81 -21.89
C ALA A 78 -1.28 -8.85 -23.28
N SER A 79 -1.02 -9.91 -24.06
CA SER A 79 -1.53 -10.06 -25.44
C SER A 79 -2.82 -10.88 -25.54
N MET A 80 -3.30 -11.46 -24.45
CA MET A 80 -4.48 -12.31 -24.46
C MET A 80 -5.59 -11.76 -23.58
N ASN A 81 -6.65 -11.31 -24.23
CA ASN A 81 -7.92 -11.01 -23.59
C ASN A 81 -8.99 -11.90 -24.25
N LYS A 82 -9.46 -12.92 -23.53
CA LYS A 82 -10.45 -13.88 -24.05
C LYS A 82 -11.88 -13.55 -23.65
N GLY A 83 -12.11 -12.48 -22.88
CA GLY A 83 -13.44 -12.08 -22.44
C GLY A 83 -14.23 -11.34 -23.53
N ARG A 84 -15.55 -11.26 -23.37
CA ARG A 84 -16.43 -10.44 -24.22
C ARG A 84 -16.14 -8.95 -24.14
N SER A 85 -15.54 -8.50 -23.04
CA SER A 85 -15.03 -7.13 -22.87
C SER A 85 -13.60 -7.06 -23.38
N LEU A 86 -13.44 -6.61 -24.59
CA LEU A 86 -12.16 -6.45 -25.31
C LEU A 86 -11.27 -5.32 -24.72
N LYS A 87 -11.52 -4.86 -23.50
CA LYS A 87 -10.71 -3.84 -22.86
C LYS A 87 -9.41 -4.45 -22.37
N VAL A 88 -8.31 -4.00 -22.93
CA VAL A 88 -6.99 -4.16 -22.33
C VAL A 88 -6.97 -3.46 -20.99
N PHE A 89 -6.49 -4.16 -19.96
CA PHE A 89 -6.16 -3.50 -18.70
C PHE A 89 -4.84 -2.76 -18.88
N TYR A 90 -4.95 -1.52 -19.25
CA TYR A 90 -3.82 -0.63 -19.49
C TYR A 90 -3.80 0.43 -18.39
N VAL A 91 -2.67 0.60 -17.75
CA VAL A 91 -2.52 1.54 -16.62
C VAL A 91 -2.86 2.98 -17.02
N GLY A 92 -2.57 3.39 -18.26
CA GLY A 92 -2.90 4.71 -18.76
C GLY A 92 -4.41 4.98 -18.85
N ASP A 93 -5.23 3.96 -19.13
CA ASP A 93 -6.70 4.08 -19.09
C ASP A 93 -7.21 4.11 -17.63
N GLY A 94 -6.48 3.49 -16.71
CA GLY A 94 -6.78 3.46 -15.28
C GLY A 94 -6.27 4.68 -14.52
N ALA A 95 -5.41 5.50 -15.12
CA ALA A 95 -4.78 6.65 -14.46
C ALA A 95 -5.82 7.61 -13.86
N ILE A 96 -6.89 7.93 -14.59
CA ILE A 96 -7.99 8.78 -14.12
C ILE A 96 -8.66 8.19 -12.87
N GLY A 97 -8.92 6.88 -12.83
CA GLY A 97 -9.47 6.21 -11.65
C GLY A 97 -8.56 6.28 -10.43
N ASN A 98 -7.24 6.24 -10.65
CA ASN A 98 -6.24 6.33 -9.58
C ASN A 98 -6.10 7.73 -8.99
N MET A 99 -6.52 8.80 -9.69
CA MET A 99 -6.57 10.15 -9.11
C MET A 99 -7.43 10.23 -7.85
N TYR A 100 -8.54 9.47 -7.80
CA TYR A 100 -9.43 9.44 -6.62
C TYR A 100 -8.81 8.75 -5.40
N VAL A 101 -7.76 7.96 -5.57
CA VAL A 101 -7.05 7.30 -4.47
C VAL A 101 -6.33 8.31 -3.61
N LEU A 102 -5.71 9.33 -4.23
CA LEU A 102 -5.06 10.43 -3.49
C LEU A 102 -6.06 11.15 -2.57
N MET A 103 -7.19 11.58 -3.12
CA MET A 103 -8.24 12.27 -2.37
C MET A 103 -8.74 11.43 -1.18
N ARG A 104 -8.95 10.13 -1.39
CA ARG A 104 -9.36 9.22 -0.30
C ARG A 104 -8.30 9.11 0.77
N GLY A 105 -7.03 8.97 0.38
CA GLY A 105 -5.92 8.89 1.33
C GLY A 105 -5.84 10.13 2.21
N TYR A 106 -5.98 11.32 1.64
CA TYR A 106 -6.00 12.56 2.44
C TYR A 106 -7.27 12.70 3.30
N LYS A 107 -8.40 12.13 2.87
CA LYS A 107 -9.59 12.05 3.72
C LYS A 107 -9.34 11.16 4.95
N GLU A 108 -8.70 10.01 4.76
CA GLU A 108 -8.30 9.13 5.87
C GLU A 108 -7.27 9.83 6.77
N ILE A 109 -6.24 10.46 6.20
CA ILE A 109 -5.22 11.23 6.93
C ILE A 109 -5.85 12.35 7.77
N LYS A 110 -6.85 13.05 7.23
CA LYS A 110 -7.60 14.07 7.96
C LYS A 110 -8.23 13.48 9.23
N ASP A 111 -8.87 12.32 9.15
CA ASP A 111 -9.50 11.68 10.30
C ASP A 111 -8.46 11.30 11.35
N TYR A 112 -7.27 10.82 10.94
CA TYR A 112 -6.15 10.54 11.86
C TYR A 112 -5.61 11.81 12.52
N ASN A 113 -5.50 12.92 11.78
CA ASN A 113 -5.07 14.20 12.32
C ASN A 113 -6.05 14.69 13.39
N ILE A 114 -7.37 14.61 13.15
CA ILE A 114 -8.39 14.99 14.15
C ILE A 114 -8.18 14.24 15.48
N VAL A 115 -7.90 12.94 15.39
CA VAL A 115 -7.64 12.12 16.61
C VAL A 115 -6.33 12.54 17.29
N LEU A 116 -5.27 12.74 16.50
CA LEU A 116 -3.94 13.10 17.04
C LEU A 116 -3.88 14.50 17.63
N ASP A 117 -4.64 15.45 17.09
CA ASP A 117 -4.72 16.82 17.59
C ASP A 117 -5.54 16.90 18.90
N ALA A 118 -6.53 16.03 19.05
CA ALA A 118 -7.45 16.05 20.18
C ALA A 118 -6.96 15.24 21.39
N LEU A 119 -6.26 14.12 21.17
CA LEU A 119 -5.91 13.18 22.24
C LEU A 119 -4.44 13.35 22.65
N ASN A 120 -4.22 13.64 23.92
CA ASN A 120 -2.89 13.89 24.52
C ASN A 120 -2.26 12.66 25.17
N ALA A 121 -2.76 11.46 24.95
CA ALA A 121 -2.29 10.18 25.48
C ALA A 121 -2.17 10.13 27.03
N SER A 122 -2.98 10.92 27.77
CA SER A 122 -2.97 11.00 29.22
C SER A 122 -3.51 9.75 29.91
N ASP A 123 -4.39 9.03 29.26
CA ASP A 123 -4.99 7.78 29.71
C ASP A 123 -4.74 6.63 28.72
N SER A 124 -5.07 5.40 29.12
CA SER A 124 -4.83 4.20 28.32
C SER A 124 -5.61 4.18 26.99
N ILE A 125 -6.85 4.69 26.97
CA ILE A 125 -7.71 4.72 25.79
C ILE A 125 -7.15 5.73 24.80
N SER A 126 -6.92 6.96 25.26
CA SER A 126 -6.33 8.03 24.45
C SER A 126 -4.99 7.62 23.85
N ARG A 127 -4.13 6.94 24.62
CA ARG A 127 -2.85 6.42 24.14
C ARG A 127 -3.04 5.39 23.02
N THR A 128 -3.89 4.37 23.25
CA THR A 128 -4.15 3.33 22.25
C THR A 128 -4.66 3.92 20.95
N LEU A 129 -5.62 4.85 21.02
CA LEU A 129 -6.20 5.51 19.85
C LEU A 129 -5.17 6.38 19.12
N SER A 130 -4.39 7.18 19.85
CA SER A 130 -3.37 8.06 19.26
C SER A 130 -2.26 7.25 18.59
N VAL A 131 -1.76 6.19 19.22
CA VAL A 131 -0.72 5.35 18.61
C VAL A 131 -1.28 4.64 17.37
N THR A 132 -2.50 4.11 17.44
CA THR A 132 -3.17 3.49 16.30
C THR A 132 -3.34 4.49 15.15
N ALA A 133 -3.85 5.70 15.40
CA ALA A 133 -4.02 6.75 14.40
C ALA A 133 -2.67 7.14 13.75
N ARG A 134 -1.61 7.23 14.54
CA ARG A 134 -0.25 7.51 14.08
C ARG A 134 0.27 6.45 13.12
N ILE A 135 0.11 5.17 13.47
CA ILE A 135 0.50 4.06 12.59
C ILE A 135 -0.32 4.11 11.30
N MET A 136 -1.64 4.27 11.39
CA MET A 136 -2.52 4.33 10.22
C MET A 136 -2.17 5.50 9.29
N ARG A 137 -1.86 6.68 9.86
CA ARG A 137 -1.41 7.85 9.09
C ARG A 137 -0.11 7.56 8.33
N ALA A 138 0.88 6.98 9.01
CA ALA A 138 2.16 6.61 8.39
C ALA A 138 1.98 5.58 7.28
N VAL A 139 1.12 4.58 7.48
CA VAL A 139 0.80 3.54 6.48
C VAL A 139 0.10 4.16 5.26
N ALA A 140 -0.84 5.09 5.48
CA ALA A 140 -1.49 5.81 4.39
C ALA A 140 -0.47 6.61 3.56
N TYR A 141 0.42 7.38 4.21
CA TYR A 141 1.49 8.10 3.53
C TYR A 141 2.46 7.17 2.78
N TYR A 142 2.82 6.02 3.36
CA TYR A 142 3.67 5.04 2.68
C TYR A 142 3.03 4.52 1.39
N ASN A 143 1.75 4.19 1.40
CA ASN A 143 1.05 3.71 0.22
C ASN A 143 0.89 4.81 -0.84
N LEU A 144 0.54 6.04 -0.43
CA LEU A 144 0.49 7.19 -1.34
C LEU A 144 1.87 7.52 -1.93
N MET A 145 2.93 7.45 -1.15
CA MET A 145 4.30 7.66 -1.63
C MET A 145 4.65 6.67 -2.75
N ARG A 146 4.35 5.40 -2.57
CA ARG A 146 4.60 4.39 -3.61
C ARG A 146 3.76 4.60 -4.87
N ASP A 147 2.54 5.11 -4.74
CA ASP A 147 1.63 5.33 -5.87
C ASP A 147 1.98 6.62 -6.65
N TYR A 148 2.36 7.70 -5.98
CA TYR A 148 2.42 9.03 -6.58
C TYR A 148 3.82 9.64 -6.69
N CYS A 149 4.84 9.08 -6.03
CA CYS A 149 6.22 9.57 -6.11
C CYS A 149 7.08 8.65 -6.97
N ASP A 150 8.20 9.16 -7.45
CA ASP A 150 9.23 8.35 -8.10
C ASP A 150 9.79 7.27 -7.15
N PRO A 151 10.36 6.17 -7.67
CA PRO A 151 11.18 5.31 -6.83
C PRO A 151 12.36 6.10 -6.28
N TRP A 152 12.87 5.64 -5.13
CA TRP A 152 13.98 6.31 -4.46
C TRP A 152 15.20 6.44 -5.37
N ASN A 153 15.87 7.59 -5.32
CA ASN A 153 17.17 7.80 -5.94
C ASN A 153 18.12 8.30 -4.84
N ALA A 154 18.99 7.45 -4.36
CA ALA A 154 19.90 7.75 -3.27
C ALA A 154 20.82 8.95 -3.52
N ASN A 155 21.06 9.33 -4.79
CA ASN A 155 21.94 10.45 -5.15
C ASN A 155 21.29 11.83 -4.98
N SER A 156 19.95 11.92 -4.99
CA SER A 156 19.24 13.21 -4.93
C SER A 156 17.78 13.07 -4.46
N PRO A 157 17.51 12.41 -3.34
CA PRO A 157 16.12 12.20 -2.88
C PRO A 157 15.46 13.51 -2.45
N GLU A 158 16.26 14.52 -2.07
CA GLU A 158 15.82 15.86 -1.72
C GLU A 158 15.30 16.67 -2.94
N LYS A 159 15.64 16.25 -4.17
CA LYS A 159 15.16 16.87 -5.41
C LYS A 159 13.97 16.14 -6.03
N GLN A 160 13.67 14.94 -5.56
CA GLN A 160 12.51 14.20 -6.03
C GLN A 160 11.24 14.72 -5.35
N MET A 161 10.15 14.79 -6.12
CA MET A 161 8.85 15.23 -5.60
C MET A 161 8.24 14.16 -4.69
N GLY A 162 7.98 14.54 -3.45
CA GLY A 162 7.25 13.75 -2.46
C GLY A 162 5.75 14.04 -2.46
N LEU A 163 5.14 14.04 -1.29
CA LEU A 163 3.72 14.27 -1.06
C LEU A 163 3.49 15.57 -0.29
N PRO A 164 2.33 16.21 -0.39
CA PRO A 164 1.91 17.23 0.56
C PRO A 164 1.85 16.65 1.97
N LEU A 165 2.62 17.18 2.92
CA LEU A 165 2.61 16.72 4.31
C LEU A 165 1.56 17.52 5.11
N VAL A 166 0.43 16.88 5.41
CA VAL A 166 -0.67 17.43 6.22
C VAL A 166 -0.62 16.73 7.58
N THR A 167 -0.10 17.42 8.59
CA THR A 167 0.20 16.84 9.91
C THR A 167 -0.78 17.21 11.00
N GLU A 168 -1.69 18.15 10.72
CA GLU A 168 -2.71 18.66 11.63
C GLU A 168 -4.06 18.81 10.90
N PHE A 169 -5.15 18.92 11.65
CA PHE A 169 -6.46 19.23 11.10
C PHE A 169 -6.61 20.73 10.86
N ASN A 170 -6.35 21.15 9.62
CA ASN A 170 -6.55 22.52 9.19
C ASN A 170 -7.21 22.56 7.81
N MET A 171 -8.46 22.99 7.75
CA MET A 171 -9.24 23.03 6.50
C MET A 171 -8.76 24.11 5.51
N GLU A 172 -8.02 25.10 5.97
CA GLU A 172 -7.52 26.21 5.15
C GLU A 172 -6.11 25.95 4.63
N SER A 173 -5.41 24.96 5.20
CA SER A 173 -4.05 24.61 4.80
C SER A 173 -3.99 24.11 3.34
N ARG A 174 -3.03 24.63 2.60
CA ARG A 174 -2.77 24.27 1.19
C ARG A 174 -1.28 23.99 0.99
N PRO A 175 -0.73 22.93 1.64
CA PRO A 175 0.69 22.66 1.50
C PRO A 175 1.02 22.27 0.06
N GLY A 176 2.16 22.74 -0.43
CA GLY A 176 2.80 22.22 -1.63
C GLY A 176 3.34 20.81 -1.39
N ARG A 177 3.95 20.24 -2.42
CA ARG A 177 4.64 18.93 -2.28
C ARG A 177 5.95 19.11 -1.48
N SER A 178 6.18 18.22 -0.55
CA SER A 178 7.51 18.07 0.06
C SER A 178 8.45 17.34 -0.90
N SER A 179 9.72 17.24 -0.54
CA SER A 179 10.62 16.30 -1.21
C SER A 179 10.28 14.84 -0.86
N LEU A 180 10.75 13.91 -1.67
CA LEU A 180 10.61 12.48 -1.38
C LEU A 180 11.36 12.11 -0.10
N GLN A 181 12.51 12.76 0.15
CA GLN A 181 13.26 12.58 1.38
C GLN A 181 12.43 12.99 2.60
N GLU A 182 11.85 14.18 2.61
CA GLU A 182 11.01 14.66 3.72
C GLU A 182 9.79 13.77 3.93
N THR A 183 9.15 13.31 2.82
CA THR A 183 8.04 12.35 2.91
C THR A 183 8.46 11.05 3.61
N ALA A 184 9.59 10.46 3.22
CA ALA A 184 10.09 9.23 3.81
C ALA A 184 10.50 9.43 5.28
N GLU A 185 11.18 10.54 5.60
CA GLU A 185 11.58 10.90 6.97
C GLU A 185 10.37 11.12 7.89
N PHE A 186 9.31 11.74 7.38
CA PHE A 186 8.05 11.88 8.11
C PHE A 186 7.45 10.50 8.45
N ILE A 187 7.34 9.60 7.48
CA ILE A 187 6.81 8.24 7.69
C ILE A 187 7.66 7.49 8.72
N ILE A 188 8.98 7.56 8.59
CA ILE A 188 9.93 6.92 9.52
C ILE A 188 9.75 7.45 10.94
N LYS A 189 9.68 8.78 11.11
CA LYS A 189 9.48 9.43 12.41
C LYS A 189 8.17 9.00 13.07
N GLU A 190 7.07 9.01 12.32
CA GLU A 190 5.76 8.56 12.82
C GLU A 190 5.80 7.12 13.32
N LEU A 191 6.39 6.21 12.53
CA LEU A 191 6.49 4.79 12.91
C LEU A 191 7.42 4.57 14.10
N GLN A 192 8.56 5.26 14.16
CA GLN A 192 9.47 5.18 15.30
C GLN A 192 8.82 5.67 16.61
N THR A 193 8.07 6.78 16.54
CA THR A 193 7.31 7.29 17.67
C THR A 193 6.28 6.26 18.13
N ALA A 194 5.50 5.70 17.21
CA ALA A 194 4.51 4.68 17.52
C ALA A 194 5.13 3.40 18.15
N ILE A 195 6.31 2.99 17.68
CA ILE A 195 7.04 1.84 18.24
C ILE A 195 7.49 2.13 19.68
N ASN A 196 7.96 3.35 19.97
CA ASN A 196 8.37 3.75 21.32
C ASN A 196 7.17 3.84 22.28
N ASP A 197 6.04 4.34 21.80
CA ASP A 197 4.81 4.49 22.60
C ASP A 197 4.11 3.16 22.89
N LYS A 198 4.39 2.15 22.08
CA LYS A 198 3.88 0.77 22.12
C LYS A 198 2.36 0.67 22.02
N GLN A 199 1.89 -0.20 21.16
CA GLN A 199 0.48 -0.53 21.00
C GLN A 199 0.36 -2.05 20.72
N GLU A 200 -0.18 -2.78 21.69
CA GLU A 200 -0.27 -4.25 21.67
C GLU A 200 -1.73 -4.76 21.60
N ASN A 201 -2.72 -3.85 21.57
CA ASN A 201 -4.12 -4.25 21.44
C ASN A 201 -4.40 -4.72 20.01
N GLU A 202 -4.52 -6.03 19.82
CA GLU A 202 -4.75 -6.66 18.52
C GLU A 202 -6.10 -6.30 17.89
N GLU A 203 -7.10 -5.88 18.68
CA GLU A 203 -8.39 -5.42 18.17
C GLU A 203 -8.25 -4.15 17.31
N MET A 204 -7.19 -3.37 17.56
CA MET A 204 -6.86 -2.19 16.76
C MET A 204 -6.14 -2.52 15.47
N TYR A 205 -5.74 -3.75 15.22
CA TYR A 205 -5.02 -4.24 14.04
C TYR A 205 -3.64 -3.61 13.81
N PHE A 206 -3.47 -2.33 14.06
CA PHE A 206 -2.23 -1.57 13.85
C PHE A 206 -1.40 -1.58 15.14
N THR A 207 -0.76 -2.71 15.38
CA THR A 207 0.10 -2.95 16.57
C THR A 207 1.53 -2.43 16.35
N THR A 208 2.34 -2.48 17.41
CA THR A 208 3.79 -2.19 17.36
C THR A 208 4.50 -3.02 16.27
N ASP A 209 4.15 -4.28 16.09
CA ASP A 209 4.75 -5.11 15.04
C ASP A 209 4.35 -4.65 13.64
N VAL A 210 3.12 -4.18 13.46
CA VAL A 210 2.70 -3.57 12.19
C VAL A 210 3.49 -2.28 11.93
N ALA A 211 3.72 -1.45 12.95
CA ALA A 211 4.58 -0.28 12.82
C ALA A 211 6.02 -0.65 12.42
N LYS A 212 6.61 -1.67 13.04
CA LYS A 212 7.93 -2.21 12.66
C LYS A 212 7.94 -2.71 11.23
N ALA A 213 6.91 -3.43 10.79
CA ALA A 213 6.81 -3.95 9.43
C ALA A 213 6.79 -2.82 8.38
N TYR A 214 6.02 -1.75 8.63
CA TYR A 214 6.01 -0.60 7.72
C TYR A 214 7.27 0.26 7.83
N LEU A 215 7.93 0.29 8.99
CA LEU A 215 9.25 0.91 9.13
C LEU A 215 10.30 0.15 8.28
N ALA A 216 10.30 -1.18 8.34
CA ALA A 216 11.16 -2.01 7.49
C ALA A 216 10.86 -1.77 6.01
N ARG A 217 9.58 -1.75 5.61
CA ARG A 217 9.14 -1.43 4.24
C ARG A 217 9.61 -0.03 3.80
N THR A 218 9.53 0.96 4.68
CA THR A 218 9.95 2.34 4.36
C THR A 218 11.46 2.43 4.20
N TYR A 219 12.21 1.81 5.09
CA TYR A 219 13.67 1.71 4.94
C TYR A 219 14.06 0.96 3.67
N PHE A 220 13.40 -0.16 3.38
CA PHE A 220 13.62 -0.95 2.17
C PHE A 220 13.32 -0.15 0.90
N TRP A 221 12.20 0.59 0.86
CA TRP A 221 11.85 1.46 -0.25
C TRP A 221 12.82 2.62 -0.45
N SER A 222 13.42 3.10 0.65
CA SER A 222 14.39 4.20 0.67
C SER A 222 15.85 3.72 0.62
N GLU A 223 16.10 2.48 0.22
CA GLU A 223 17.43 1.88 0.06
C GLU A 223 18.30 1.94 1.35
N LYS A 224 17.67 2.02 2.51
CA LYS A 224 18.35 2.02 3.81
C LYS A 224 18.50 0.57 4.33
N TRP A 225 19.27 -0.22 3.61
CA TRP A 225 19.38 -1.67 3.77
C TRP A 225 19.85 -2.08 5.17
N GLU A 226 20.86 -1.39 5.73
CA GLU A 226 21.35 -1.66 7.09
C GLU A 226 20.29 -1.44 8.16
N LYS A 227 19.33 -0.54 7.92
CA LYS A 227 18.24 -0.26 8.86
C LYS A 227 17.04 -1.20 8.67
N ALA A 228 16.79 -1.61 7.45
CA ALA A 228 15.69 -2.54 7.14
C ALA A 228 15.99 -3.97 7.62
N LEU A 229 17.21 -4.45 7.40
CA LEU A 229 17.60 -5.82 7.66
C LEU A 229 17.33 -6.31 9.10
N PRO A 230 17.78 -5.63 10.17
CA PRO A 230 17.55 -6.10 11.53
C PRO A 230 16.07 -6.23 11.88
N ILE A 231 15.23 -5.32 11.39
CA ILE A 231 13.79 -5.37 11.62
C ILE A 231 13.17 -6.55 10.85
N CYS A 232 13.61 -6.80 9.61
CA CYS A 232 13.16 -7.95 8.84
C CYS A 232 13.50 -9.27 9.54
N LEU A 233 14.71 -9.39 10.09
CA LEU A 233 15.12 -10.60 10.82
C LEU A 233 14.36 -10.78 12.13
N GLU A 234 14.13 -9.71 12.88
CA GLU A 234 13.31 -9.73 14.10
C GLU A 234 11.90 -10.23 13.80
N LEU A 235 11.25 -9.62 12.80
CA LEU A 235 9.88 -9.97 12.43
C LEU A 235 9.80 -11.37 11.80
N LEU A 236 10.78 -11.79 11.02
CA LEU A 236 10.84 -13.16 10.49
C LEU A 236 10.95 -14.21 11.59
N ASN A 237 11.70 -13.92 12.67
CA ASN A 237 11.79 -14.81 13.82
C ASN A 237 10.45 -14.94 14.56
N LYS A 238 9.67 -13.86 14.63
CA LYS A 238 8.33 -13.85 15.25
C LYS A 238 7.25 -14.44 14.33
N TYR A 239 7.37 -14.21 13.04
CA TYR A 239 6.43 -14.64 11.98
C TYR A 239 7.16 -15.52 10.96
N PRO A 240 7.52 -16.76 11.34
CA PRO A 240 8.40 -17.61 10.53
C PRO A 240 7.75 -18.06 9.22
N LEU A 241 8.54 -18.58 8.31
CA LEU A 241 8.06 -19.17 7.08
C LEU A 241 7.20 -20.40 7.37
N LEU A 242 5.99 -20.41 6.84
CA LEU A 242 5.13 -21.59 6.86
C LEU A 242 5.48 -22.52 5.70
N GLN A 243 5.19 -23.81 5.84
CA GLN A 243 5.43 -24.82 4.82
C GLN A 243 4.25 -25.80 4.71
N GLY A 244 4.24 -26.59 3.64
CA GLY A 244 3.27 -27.67 3.46
C GLY A 244 1.81 -27.21 3.62
N LYS A 245 1.04 -27.94 4.44
CA LYS A 245 -0.38 -27.67 4.66
C LYS A 245 -0.63 -26.33 5.38
N GLU A 246 0.24 -25.91 6.28
CA GLU A 246 0.08 -24.63 6.98
C GLU A 246 0.16 -23.46 5.99
N TYR A 247 1.14 -23.50 5.07
CA TYR A 247 1.26 -22.50 4.01
C TYR A 247 0.03 -22.46 3.11
N THR A 248 -0.47 -23.62 2.66
CA THR A 248 -1.65 -23.64 1.78
C THR A 248 -2.92 -23.23 2.49
N ASN A 249 -3.12 -23.64 3.73
CA ASN A 249 -4.26 -23.23 4.53
C ASN A 249 -4.29 -21.71 4.75
N MET A 250 -3.14 -21.10 5.00
CA MET A 250 -3.03 -19.65 5.11
C MET A 250 -3.49 -18.94 3.81
N LEU A 251 -3.04 -19.41 2.64
CA LEU A 251 -3.42 -18.81 1.35
C LEU A 251 -4.87 -19.06 0.96
N GLU A 252 -5.46 -20.15 1.39
CA GLU A 252 -6.84 -20.54 1.06
C GLU A 252 -7.88 -19.92 1.99
N ASN A 253 -7.45 -19.46 3.17
CA ASN A 253 -8.33 -18.82 4.14
C ASN A 253 -8.54 -17.34 3.83
N LYS A 254 -9.47 -17.06 2.92
CA LYS A 254 -9.71 -15.71 2.35
C LYS A 254 -10.27 -14.69 3.34
N LEU A 255 -10.87 -15.12 4.44
CA LEU A 255 -11.72 -14.27 5.29
C LEU A 255 -11.21 -14.15 6.74
N GLN A 256 -10.15 -14.86 7.09
CA GLN A 256 -9.65 -14.90 8.46
C GLN A 256 -8.13 -14.71 8.49
N ARG A 257 -7.66 -13.98 9.49
CA ARG A 257 -6.23 -13.97 9.82
C ARG A 257 -5.84 -15.37 10.29
N SER A 258 -4.86 -15.93 9.65
CA SER A 258 -4.35 -17.26 9.98
C SER A 258 -2.88 -17.39 9.63
N GLY A 259 -2.23 -18.36 10.25
CA GLY A 259 -0.80 -18.58 10.06
C GLY A 259 0.04 -17.42 10.56
N ASN A 260 0.95 -16.93 9.72
CA ASN A 260 1.89 -15.87 10.04
C ASN A 260 1.52 -14.53 9.38
N ILE A 261 0.24 -14.25 9.21
CA ILE A 261 -0.25 -12.97 8.72
C ILE A 261 -0.25 -11.97 9.86
N LEU A 262 0.55 -10.92 9.72
CA LEU A 262 0.67 -9.85 10.70
C LEU A 262 -0.53 -8.90 10.65
N ILE A 263 -0.91 -8.48 9.45
CA ILE A 263 -2.09 -7.67 9.17
C ILE A 263 -2.60 -7.98 7.77
N MET A 264 -3.91 -7.95 7.59
CA MET A 264 -4.53 -8.04 6.26
C MET A 264 -5.78 -7.18 6.19
N SER A 265 -6.05 -6.65 5.00
CA SER A 265 -7.37 -6.15 4.65
C SER A 265 -8.28 -7.36 4.49
N ASN A 266 -9.26 -7.48 5.36
CA ASN A 266 -10.26 -8.49 5.20
C ASN A 266 -11.37 -7.95 4.30
N THR A 267 -11.62 -8.66 3.26
CA THR A 267 -12.70 -8.34 2.34
C THR A 267 -13.98 -8.93 2.87
N GLY A 268 -14.61 -8.39 3.89
CA GLY A 268 -15.99 -8.74 4.28
C GLY A 268 -17.00 -8.67 3.11
N TYR A 269 -16.46 -8.60 1.90
CA TYR A 269 -17.14 -8.59 0.61
C TYR A 269 -17.93 -9.84 0.40
N SER A 270 -19.12 -9.65 -0.09
CA SER A 270 -19.90 -10.74 -0.64
C SER A 270 -18.98 -11.55 -1.56
N VAL A 271 -18.95 -12.84 -1.39
CA VAL A 271 -18.23 -13.82 -2.23
C VAL A 271 -18.41 -13.48 -3.72
N TYR A 272 -19.60 -13.00 -4.09
CA TYR A 272 -19.96 -12.57 -5.45
C TYR A 272 -19.06 -11.43 -5.99
N THR A 273 -18.79 -10.38 -5.21
CA THR A 273 -17.97 -9.26 -5.67
C THR A 273 -16.50 -9.67 -5.82
N TYR A 274 -15.99 -10.44 -4.88
CA TYR A 274 -14.65 -10.99 -4.95
C TYR A 274 -14.49 -11.90 -6.18
N ASP A 275 -15.42 -12.83 -6.40
CA ASP A 275 -15.37 -13.76 -7.53
C ASP A 275 -15.49 -13.04 -8.87
N ARG A 276 -16.31 -11.99 -8.96
CA ARG A 276 -16.42 -11.15 -10.15
C ARG A 276 -15.08 -10.47 -10.49
N ASP A 277 -14.39 -9.93 -9.50
CA ASP A 277 -13.12 -9.23 -9.71
C ASP A 277 -11.98 -10.22 -10.01
N VAL A 278 -11.95 -11.38 -9.36
CA VAL A 278 -11.01 -12.46 -9.67
C VAL A 278 -11.25 -13.05 -11.07
N ASN A 279 -12.48 -13.09 -11.55
CA ASN A 279 -12.78 -13.57 -12.90
C ASN A 279 -12.09 -12.73 -14.00
N LYS A 280 -11.80 -11.44 -13.74
CA LYS A 280 -10.98 -10.60 -14.66
C LYS A 280 -9.57 -11.15 -14.84
N LEU A 281 -9.01 -11.76 -13.81
CA LEU A 281 -7.71 -12.43 -13.88
C LEU A 281 -7.76 -13.70 -14.76
N LYS A 282 -8.90 -14.42 -14.68
CA LYS A 282 -9.09 -15.66 -15.44
C LYS A 282 -9.24 -15.41 -16.95
N GLU A 283 -9.53 -14.19 -17.37
CA GLU A 283 -9.55 -13.78 -18.78
C GLU A 283 -8.13 -13.67 -19.35
N ARG A 284 -7.12 -13.54 -18.50
CA ARG A 284 -5.71 -13.48 -18.89
C ARG A 284 -4.94 -14.64 -18.25
N PRO A 285 -4.37 -15.55 -19.05
CA PRO A 285 -3.45 -16.55 -18.54
C PRO A 285 -2.16 -15.87 -18.03
N LEU A 286 -1.40 -16.60 -17.26
CA LEU A 286 -0.06 -16.20 -16.83
C LEU A 286 0.83 -15.96 -18.04
N SER A 287 1.72 -15.00 -17.96
CA SER A 287 2.75 -14.81 -18.98
C SER A 287 3.71 -16.00 -19.02
N ILE A 288 4.24 -16.29 -20.19
CA ILE A 288 5.23 -17.38 -20.35
C ILE A 288 6.46 -17.10 -19.48
N GLY A 289 6.88 -15.82 -19.38
CA GLY A 289 7.99 -15.43 -18.52
C GLY A 289 7.75 -15.75 -17.05
N PHE A 290 6.53 -15.52 -16.54
CA PHE A 290 6.17 -15.88 -15.17
C PHE A 290 6.07 -17.40 -14.99
N TYR A 291 5.41 -18.11 -15.91
CA TYR A 291 5.25 -19.56 -15.83
C TYR A 291 6.59 -20.30 -15.82
N LYS A 292 7.56 -19.84 -16.59
CA LYS A 292 8.91 -20.43 -16.63
C LYS A 292 9.69 -20.32 -15.33
N LEU A 293 9.30 -19.44 -14.41
CA LEU A 293 9.93 -19.34 -13.08
C LEU A 293 9.70 -20.60 -12.22
N PHE A 294 8.70 -21.40 -12.55
CA PHE A 294 8.39 -22.65 -11.88
C PHE A 294 9.13 -23.83 -12.56
N SER A 295 10.44 -23.78 -12.55
CA SER A 295 11.30 -24.85 -13.12
C SER A 295 11.08 -26.20 -12.43
N GLU A 296 10.76 -26.18 -11.14
CA GLU A 296 10.51 -27.35 -10.30
C GLU A 296 9.07 -27.88 -10.42
N LYS A 297 8.18 -27.14 -11.10
CA LYS A 297 6.78 -27.52 -11.36
C LYS A 297 6.07 -28.01 -10.09
N GLU A 298 5.54 -29.22 -10.12
CA GLU A 298 4.76 -29.85 -9.04
C GLU A 298 5.53 -29.99 -7.72
N LYS A 299 6.86 -29.92 -7.74
CA LYS A 299 7.67 -29.88 -6.52
C LYS A 299 7.58 -28.51 -5.81
N ASP A 300 7.29 -27.42 -6.54
CA ASP A 300 7.03 -26.12 -5.93
C ASP A 300 5.55 -26.05 -5.50
N ILE A 301 5.30 -25.95 -4.21
CA ILE A 301 3.96 -25.95 -3.63
C ILE A 301 3.05 -24.83 -4.20
N ARG A 302 3.65 -23.74 -4.68
CA ARG A 302 2.93 -22.61 -5.29
C ARG A 302 2.40 -22.94 -6.69
N PHE A 303 3.00 -23.95 -7.36
CA PHE A 303 2.58 -24.37 -8.71
C PHE A 303 1.15 -24.92 -8.74
N LYS A 304 0.65 -25.45 -7.62
CA LYS A 304 -0.74 -25.91 -7.48
C LYS A 304 -1.78 -24.82 -7.75
N TYR A 305 -1.40 -23.54 -7.64
CA TYR A 305 -2.26 -22.40 -7.91
C TYR A 305 -2.26 -21.97 -9.39
N ILE A 306 -1.73 -22.82 -10.27
CA ILE A 306 -1.77 -22.63 -11.73
C ILE A 306 -2.61 -23.73 -12.34
N ASP A 307 -3.70 -23.37 -13.03
CA ASP A 307 -4.56 -24.35 -13.69
C ASP A 307 -4.02 -24.79 -15.06
N LYS A 308 -4.63 -25.84 -15.64
CA LYS A 308 -4.26 -26.40 -16.95
C LYS A 308 -4.35 -25.39 -18.12
N LYS A 309 -5.02 -24.26 -17.94
CA LYS A 309 -5.14 -23.17 -18.92
C LYS A 309 -4.15 -22.02 -18.61
N LEU A 310 -3.17 -22.27 -17.77
CA LEU A 310 -2.20 -21.29 -17.27
C LEU A 310 -2.86 -20.09 -16.58
N ARG A 311 -3.97 -20.27 -15.90
CA ARG A 311 -4.62 -19.23 -15.14
C ARG A 311 -4.30 -19.40 -13.65
N THR A 312 -4.19 -18.29 -12.95
CA THR A 312 -4.00 -18.35 -11.50
C THR A 312 -5.30 -18.68 -10.77
N THR A 313 -5.20 -19.54 -9.76
CA THR A 313 -6.25 -19.84 -8.79
C THR A 313 -5.91 -19.28 -7.40
N LYS A 314 -4.75 -18.62 -7.25
CA LYS A 314 -4.34 -17.99 -6.00
C LYS A 314 -5.31 -16.86 -5.63
N ALA A 315 -5.65 -16.77 -4.36
CA ALA A 315 -6.44 -15.65 -3.83
C ALA A 315 -5.61 -14.37 -3.81
N ALA A 316 -6.26 -13.23 -4.09
CA ALA A 316 -5.64 -11.93 -3.88
C ALA A 316 -5.53 -11.63 -2.38
N PHE A 317 -4.43 -11.03 -1.98
CA PHE A 317 -4.13 -10.67 -0.60
C PHE A 317 -3.55 -9.25 -0.55
N THR A 318 -3.91 -8.50 0.46
CA THR A 318 -3.27 -7.23 0.80
C THR A 318 -3.01 -7.18 2.29
N GLY A 319 -1.77 -6.93 2.65
CA GLY A 319 -1.35 -6.93 4.04
C GLY A 319 0.15 -7.14 4.19
N VAL A 320 0.52 -7.75 5.30
CA VAL A 320 1.91 -8.11 5.63
C VAL A 320 1.93 -9.51 6.20
N ARG A 321 2.86 -10.33 5.75
CA ARG A 321 3.07 -11.69 6.24
C ARG A 321 4.56 -12.07 6.27
N GLY A 322 4.88 -13.11 7.05
CA GLY A 322 6.26 -13.50 7.35
C GLY A 322 7.17 -13.71 6.12
N ALA A 323 6.64 -14.25 5.02
CA ALA A 323 7.43 -14.47 3.81
C ALA A 323 8.00 -13.18 3.20
N GLU A 324 7.32 -12.04 3.36
CA GLU A 324 7.81 -10.76 2.86
C GLU A 324 9.09 -10.32 3.59
N PHE A 325 9.18 -10.58 4.90
CA PHE A 325 10.38 -10.24 5.69
C PHE A 325 11.59 -11.06 5.24
N ALA A 326 11.40 -12.34 4.91
CA ALA A 326 12.45 -13.16 4.34
C ALA A 326 12.93 -12.59 3.00
N LEU A 327 12.00 -12.22 2.11
CA LEU A 327 12.31 -11.66 0.79
C LEU A 327 13.02 -10.30 0.87
N MET A 328 12.56 -9.41 1.75
CA MET A 328 13.25 -8.14 2.01
C MET A 328 14.63 -8.36 2.64
N GLY A 329 14.75 -9.28 3.60
CA GLY A 329 16.03 -9.61 4.24
C GLY A 329 17.07 -10.13 3.26
N MET A 330 16.69 -11.04 2.37
CA MET A 330 17.58 -11.56 1.32
C MET A 330 18.09 -10.44 0.40
N GLU A 331 17.20 -9.55 -0.02
CA GLU A 331 17.55 -8.45 -0.91
C GLU A 331 18.44 -7.42 -0.20
N CYS A 332 18.15 -7.09 1.07
CA CYS A 332 19.02 -6.25 1.89
C CYS A 332 20.43 -6.85 2.02
N LEU A 333 20.53 -8.14 2.34
CA LEU A 333 21.82 -8.83 2.43
C LEU A 333 22.60 -8.78 1.12
N SER A 334 21.92 -8.96 -0.02
CA SER A 334 22.55 -8.88 -1.34
C SER A 334 23.09 -7.48 -1.64
N HIS A 335 22.32 -6.41 -1.35
CA HIS A 335 22.76 -5.02 -1.52
C HIS A 335 23.94 -4.65 -0.58
N LEU A 336 23.96 -5.23 0.62
CA LEU A 336 25.05 -5.05 1.59
C LEU A 336 26.31 -5.87 1.25
N GLY A 337 26.32 -6.60 0.15
CA GLY A 337 27.45 -7.47 -0.23
C GLY A 337 27.62 -8.73 0.64
N ARG A 338 26.63 -9.06 1.49
CA ARG A 338 26.62 -10.23 2.36
C ARG A 338 26.08 -11.46 1.60
N ILE A 339 26.81 -11.82 0.53
CA ILE A 339 26.34 -12.77 -0.50
C ILE A 339 26.05 -14.16 0.08
N ASP A 340 26.95 -14.70 0.93
CA ASP A 340 26.78 -16.04 1.50
C ASP A 340 25.54 -16.12 2.41
N GLU A 341 25.26 -15.05 3.16
CA GLU A 341 24.09 -14.98 4.03
C GLU A 341 22.80 -14.81 3.21
N ALA A 342 22.82 -14.00 2.15
CA ALA A 342 21.71 -13.87 1.23
C ALA A 342 21.39 -15.21 0.54
N LEU A 343 22.42 -15.93 0.09
CA LEU A 343 22.27 -17.25 -0.54
C LEU A 343 21.75 -18.30 0.45
N LYS A 344 22.26 -18.30 1.68
CA LYS A 344 21.75 -19.18 2.74
C LYS A 344 20.26 -18.94 3.00
N MET A 345 19.86 -17.68 3.12
CA MET A 345 18.47 -17.30 3.37
C MET A 345 17.57 -17.63 2.16
N LEU A 346 18.07 -17.47 0.93
CA LEU A 346 17.39 -17.88 -0.30
C LEU A 346 17.15 -19.40 -0.32
N ASN A 347 18.16 -20.17 0.05
CA ASN A 347 18.07 -21.64 0.11
C ASN A 347 17.08 -22.09 1.19
N ASP A 348 17.10 -21.46 2.36
CA ASP A 348 16.14 -21.71 3.41
C ASP A 348 14.71 -21.41 2.93
N PHE A 349 14.48 -20.25 2.33
CA PHE A 349 13.18 -19.86 1.75
C PHE A 349 12.68 -20.90 0.73
N ARG A 350 13.54 -21.30 -0.20
CA ARG A 350 13.18 -22.26 -1.25
C ARG A 350 12.88 -23.65 -0.69
N SER A 351 13.59 -24.08 0.35
CA SER A 351 13.33 -25.38 1.01
C SER A 351 11.93 -25.44 1.64
N HIS A 352 11.37 -24.31 2.07
CA HIS A 352 9.98 -24.23 2.55
C HIS A 352 8.92 -24.25 1.43
N ARG A 353 9.34 -24.15 0.17
CA ARG A 353 8.44 -24.09 -1.01
C ARG A 353 8.59 -25.28 -1.94
N ILE A 354 9.74 -25.92 -1.96
CA ILE A 354 10.09 -26.93 -2.97
C ILE A 354 10.43 -28.24 -2.27
N THR A 355 9.69 -29.28 -2.59
CA THR A 355 9.96 -30.64 -2.11
C THR A 355 11.23 -31.18 -2.78
N ASP A 356 12.06 -31.94 -2.04
CA ASP A 356 13.36 -32.48 -2.49
C ASP A 356 14.26 -31.37 -3.06
N TYR A 357 14.28 -30.22 -2.38
CA TYR A 357 15.05 -29.06 -2.80
C TYR A 357 16.56 -29.33 -2.71
N SER A 358 17.27 -29.03 -3.78
CA SER A 358 18.73 -29.00 -3.82
C SER A 358 19.23 -27.56 -3.69
N PRO A 359 20.03 -27.27 -2.63
CA PRO A 359 20.50 -25.91 -2.40
C PRO A 359 21.35 -25.35 -3.55
N TYR A 360 21.19 -24.08 -3.85
CA TYR A 360 22.09 -23.36 -4.74
C TYR A 360 23.44 -23.11 -4.03
N ILE A 361 24.52 -23.20 -4.78
CA ILE A 361 25.78 -22.54 -4.49
C ILE A 361 26.01 -21.46 -5.53
N VAL A 362 26.97 -20.57 -5.33
CA VAL A 362 27.19 -19.41 -6.24
C VAL A 362 27.35 -19.87 -7.70
N SER A 363 28.05 -20.97 -7.94
CA SER A 363 28.27 -21.49 -9.30
C SER A 363 27.07 -22.21 -9.93
N THR A 364 26.06 -22.57 -9.15
CA THR A 364 24.83 -23.23 -9.63
C THR A 364 23.62 -22.30 -9.69
N LEU A 365 23.78 -21.02 -9.33
CA LEU A 365 22.75 -20.03 -9.52
C LEU A 365 22.38 -19.93 -11.01
N PRO A 366 21.07 -19.86 -11.36
CA PRO A 366 20.66 -19.64 -12.75
C PRO A 366 21.29 -18.36 -13.31
N PRO A 367 21.73 -18.37 -14.57
CA PRO A 367 22.26 -17.17 -15.20
C PRO A 367 21.17 -16.09 -15.31
N VAL A 368 21.58 -14.83 -15.42
CA VAL A 368 20.65 -13.71 -15.57
C VAL A 368 19.86 -13.86 -16.87
N ASP A 369 18.52 -13.82 -16.77
CA ASP A 369 17.63 -13.82 -17.91
C ASP A 369 17.53 -12.41 -18.51
N HIS A 370 18.29 -12.19 -19.58
CA HIS A 370 18.26 -10.92 -20.31
C HIS A 370 16.95 -10.66 -21.05
N SER A 371 16.02 -11.61 -21.14
CA SER A 371 14.68 -11.40 -21.69
C SER A 371 13.66 -10.88 -20.66
N ALA A 372 13.96 -10.98 -19.36
CA ALA A 372 13.11 -10.45 -18.28
C ALA A 372 12.96 -8.93 -18.38
N LEU A 373 11.86 -8.35 -17.93
CA LEU A 373 11.65 -6.90 -17.95
C LEU A 373 12.61 -6.15 -17.01
N ILE A 374 12.81 -6.65 -15.80
CA ILE A 374 13.75 -6.07 -14.85
C ILE A 374 15.16 -6.43 -15.28
N LYS A 375 16.00 -5.42 -15.52
CA LYS A 375 17.40 -5.55 -15.94
C LYS A 375 18.37 -5.05 -14.88
N ILE A 376 17.88 -4.17 -14.02
CA ILE A 376 18.63 -3.49 -12.96
C ILE A 376 17.92 -3.67 -11.64
N ASP A 377 18.69 -3.63 -10.57
CA ASP A 377 18.16 -3.62 -9.20
C ASP A 377 17.67 -2.22 -8.77
N ALA A 378 17.26 -2.09 -7.51
CA ALA A 378 16.76 -0.84 -6.97
C ALA A 378 17.80 0.29 -6.99
N GLU A 379 19.09 -0.03 -6.86
CA GLU A 379 20.20 0.93 -6.95
C GLU A 379 20.61 1.27 -8.39
N GLY A 380 19.88 0.74 -9.39
CA GLY A 380 20.19 0.95 -10.80
C GLY A 380 21.36 0.12 -11.34
N LYS A 381 21.86 -0.85 -10.58
CA LYS A 381 22.95 -1.73 -10.99
C LYS A 381 22.43 -2.91 -11.80
N PRO A 382 23.20 -3.44 -12.78
CA PRO A 382 22.84 -4.68 -13.48
C PRO A 382 22.61 -5.83 -12.52
N LEU A 383 21.57 -6.63 -12.78
CA LEU A 383 21.25 -7.78 -11.93
C LEU A 383 22.40 -8.77 -11.89
N THR A 384 22.71 -9.29 -10.70
CA THR A 384 23.53 -10.47 -10.50
C THR A 384 22.65 -11.73 -10.55
N PRO A 385 23.22 -12.94 -10.79
CA PRO A 385 22.47 -14.19 -10.69
C PRO A 385 21.73 -14.37 -9.36
N LEU A 386 22.35 -13.99 -8.24
CA LEU A 386 21.73 -14.06 -6.91
C LEU A 386 20.56 -13.08 -6.79
N MET A 387 20.75 -11.82 -7.17
CA MET A 387 19.68 -10.82 -7.10
C MET A 387 18.50 -11.24 -7.97
N GLN A 388 18.73 -11.72 -9.18
CA GLN A 388 17.63 -12.21 -10.01
C GLN A 388 16.91 -13.42 -9.41
N ALA A 389 17.65 -14.36 -8.78
CA ALA A 389 17.03 -15.49 -8.10
C ALA A 389 16.13 -15.03 -6.93
N ILE A 390 16.58 -14.04 -6.15
CA ILE A 390 15.79 -13.43 -5.08
C ILE A 390 14.51 -12.76 -5.63
N LEU A 391 14.64 -11.93 -6.68
CA LEU A 391 13.49 -11.27 -7.31
C LEU A 391 12.52 -12.28 -7.95
N ASN A 392 13.02 -13.39 -8.49
CA ASN A 392 12.18 -14.45 -9.02
C ASN A 392 11.37 -15.16 -7.91
N GLU A 393 11.99 -15.41 -6.74
CA GLU A 393 11.25 -15.96 -5.59
C GLU A 393 10.22 -14.97 -5.07
N ARG A 394 10.56 -13.67 -4.99
CA ARG A 394 9.63 -12.60 -4.64
C ARG A 394 8.43 -12.57 -5.58
N ARG A 395 8.67 -12.59 -6.88
CA ARG A 395 7.65 -12.59 -7.93
C ARG A 395 6.71 -13.79 -7.82
N LYS A 396 7.23 -15.02 -7.58
CA LYS A 396 6.42 -16.22 -7.39
C LYS A 396 5.59 -16.16 -6.10
N GLU A 397 6.20 -15.73 -5.01
CA GLU A 397 5.59 -15.72 -3.69
C GLU A 397 4.48 -14.68 -3.55
N LEU A 398 4.75 -13.45 -3.98
CA LEU A 398 3.89 -12.29 -3.76
C LEU A 398 2.97 -11.96 -4.95
N MET A 399 2.80 -12.88 -5.89
CA MET A 399 1.80 -12.73 -6.94
C MET A 399 0.41 -12.48 -6.33
N LEU A 400 -0.33 -11.48 -6.83
CA LEU A 400 -1.62 -11.03 -6.32
C LEU A 400 -1.59 -10.48 -4.87
N GLU A 401 -0.44 -10.06 -4.40
CA GLU A 401 -0.25 -9.46 -3.07
C GLU A 401 0.17 -7.98 -3.16
N ASN A 402 -0.23 -7.30 -4.24
CA ASN A 402 0.05 -5.88 -4.45
C ASN A 402 1.57 -5.54 -4.49
N ASP A 403 2.38 -6.45 -5.00
CA ASP A 403 3.84 -6.33 -4.99
C ASP A 403 4.45 -6.06 -6.37
N ARG A 404 4.10 -6.86 -7.40
CA ARG A 404 4.81 -6.87 -8.69
C ARG A 404 4.87 -5.50 -9.39
N TRP A 405 3.81 -4.70 -9.32
CA TRP A 405 3.79 -3.35 -9.90
C TRP A 405 4.87 -2.45 -9.27
N TYR A 406 5.01 -2.53 -7.96
CA TYR A 406 6.01 -1.76 -7.23
C TYR A 406 7.43 -2.32 -7.39
N GLU A 407 7.56 -3.63 -7.56
CA GLU A 407 8.84 -4.26 -7.89
C GLU A 407 9.35 -3.78 -9.26
N LEU A 408 8.48 -3.72 -10.28
CA LEU A 408 8.81 -3.11 -11.58
C LEU A 408 9.17 -1.64 -11.42
N LYS A 409 8.41 -0.89 -10.64
CA LYS A 409 8.65 0.53 -10.39
C LYS A 409 10.01 0.76 -9.75
N ARG A 410 10.34 0.02 -8.69
CA ARG A 410 11.59 0.16 -7.94
C ARG A 410 12.82 -0.27 -8.74
N ASN A 411 12.67 -1.24 -9.62
CA ASN A 411 13.75 -1.81 -10.42
C ASN A 411 13.74 -1.27 -11.86
N GLY A 412 13.76 0.06 -11.99
CA GLY A 412 14.04 0.75 -13.25
C GLY A 412 12.84 1.18 -14.07
N MET A 413 11.59 0.94 -13.64
CA MET A 413 10.38 1.31 -14.38
C MET A 413 10.44 0.87 -15.86
N PRO A 414 10.58 -0.43 -16.15
CA PRO A 414 10.72 -0.89 -17.52
C PRO A 414 9.50 -0.55 -18.38
N GLU A 415 9.72 -0.11 -19.60
CA GLU A 415 8.66 0.11 -20.57
C GLU A 415 8.31 -1.19 -21.28
N PHE A 416 7.03 -1.49 -21.43
CA PHE A 416 6.59 -2.71 -22.11
C PHE A 416 5.23 -2.52 -22.79
N TRP A 417 4.97 -3.39 -23.76
CA TRP A 417 3.75 -3.36 -24.57
C TRP A 417 2.63 -4.18 -23.96
N VAL A 418 1.42 -3.61 -24.03
CA VAL A 418 0.16 -4.27 -23.68
C VAL A 418 -0.73 -4.24 -24.93
N THR A 419 -1.37 -5.36 -25.27
CA THR A 419 -2.24 -5.44 -26.45
C THR A 419 -3.45 -6.34 -26.19
N ASP A 420 -4.58 -6.02 -26.83
CA ASP A 420 -5.77 -6.86 -26.90
C ASP A 420 -5.90 -7.61 -28.22
N GLY A 421 -4.84 -7.60 -29.04
CA GLY A 421 -4.83 -8.14 -30.39
C GLY A 421 -5.28 -7.17 -31.46
N ARG A 422 -5.89 -6.03 -31.10
CA ARG A 422 -6.32 -4.95 -32.03
C ARG A 422 -5.56 -3.67 -31.77
N THR A 423 -5.41 -3.31 -30.50
CA THR A 423 -4.75 -2.08 -30.08
C THR A 423 -3.49 -2.43 -29.31
N LYS A 424 -2.42 -1.72 -29.58
CA LYS A 424 -1.14 -1.85 -28.90
C LYS A 424 -0.86 -0.56 -28.13
N LYS A 425 -0.69 -0.68 -26.82
CA LYS A 425 -0.37 0.43 -25.92
C LYS A 425 0.96 0.16 -25.22
N ILE A 426 1.68 1.19 -24.87
CA ILE A 426 2.96 1.07 -24.15
C ILE A 426 2.83 1.60 -22.73
N THR A 427 3.23 0.80 -21.75
CA THR A 427 3.44 1.27 -20.39
C THR A 427 4.73 2.08 -20.35
N ARG A 428 4.59 3.41 -20.29
CA ARG A 428 5.70 4.37 -20.22
C ARG A 428 6.15 4.56 -18.77
N LYS A 429 7.39 5.02 -18.58
CA LYS A 429 7.95 5.28 -17.24
C LYS A 429 7.06 6.18 -16.36
N TYR A 430 6.52 7.27 -16.90
CA TYR A 430 5.70 8.19 -16.13
C TYR A 430 4.41 7.54 -15.59
N LEU A 431 3.90 6.48 -16.19
CA LEU A 431 2.68 5.79 -15.78
C LEU A 431 2.83 4.99 -14.47
N TYR A 432 4.06 4.79 -14.00
CA TYR A 432 4.31 4.20 -12.69
C TYR A 432 3.99 5.17 -11.53
N ASN A 433 3.93 6.46 -11.82
CA ASN A 433 3.49 7.50 -10.87
C ASN A 433 2.09 7.94 -11.26
N PHE A 434 1.10 7.74 -10.39
CA PHE A 434 -0.26 8.15 -10.70
C PHE A 434 -0.40 9.69 -10.71
N PRO A 435 -1.30 10.24 -11.53
CA PRO A 435 -1.49 11.69 -11.61
C PRO A 435 -2.29 12.23 -10.42
N PHE A 436 -2.06 13.48 -10.08
CA PHE A 436 -2.96 14.28 -9.24
C PHE A 436 -4.19 14.69 -10.04
N GLN A 437 -5.30 15.04 -9.39
CA GLN A 437 -6.46 15.60 -10.09
C GLN A 437 -6.17 17.03 -10.57
N LEU A 438 -6.60 17.35 -11.78
CA LEU A 438 -6.52 18.72 -12.29
C LEU A 438 -7.20 19.73 -11.34
N ARG A 439 -8.34 19.35 -10.75
CA ARG A 439 -9.06 20.17 -9.78
C ARG A 439 -8.18 20.52 -8.58
N ASP A 440 -7.42 19.58 -8.03
CA ASP A 440 -6.59 19.82 -6.86
C ASP A 440 -5.48 20.83 -7.20
N TYR A 441 -4.89 20.71 -8.39
CA TYR A 441 -3.91 21.67 -8.91
C TYR A 441 -4.50 23.07 -9.13
N LEU A 442 -5.72 23.16 -9.67
CA LEU A 442 -6.40 24.46 -9.87
C LEU A 442 -6.72 25.18 -8.55
N ILE A 443 -6.96 24.42 -7.47
CA ILE A 443 -7.22 24.96 -6.12
C ILE A 443 -5.91 25.32 -5.41
N ASN A 444 -4.86 24.52 -5.64
CA ASN A 444 -3.53 24.72 -5.05
C ASN A 444 -2.45 24.56 -6.12
N PRO A 445 -2.06 25.65 -6.81
CA PRO A 445 -1.03 25.61 -7.87
C PRO A 445 0.36 25.15 -7.39
N GLU A 446 0.62 25.16 -6.07
CA GLU A 446 1.86 24.63 -5.49
C GLU A 446 1.91 23.09 -5.49
N LEU A 447 0.80 22.45 -5.86
CA LEU A 447 0.77 21.02 -6.13
C LEU A 447 1.36 20.76 -7.53
N GLU A 448 2.66 20.65 -7.62
CA GLU A 448 3.32 20.25 -8.87
C GLU A 448 2.80 18.88 -9.33
N ILE A 449 2.42 18.80 -10.62
CA ILE A 449 1.93 17.55 -11.21
C ILE A 449 3.08 16.64 -11.61
N ASN A 450 2.83 15.33 -11.57
CA ASN A 450 3.82 14.36 -12.04
C ASN A 450 4.09 14.54 -13.53
N PRO A 451 5.36 14.51 -13.97
CA PRO A 451 5.74 14.67 -15.37
C PRO A 451 5.07 13.61 -16.28
N GLY A 452 4.84 13.99 -17.53
CA GLY A 452 4.31 13.08 -18.57
C GLY A 452 2.79 13.06 -18.69
N TYR A 453 2.05 13.67 -17.76
CA TYR A 453 0.61 13.83 -17.86
C TYR A 453 0.24 15.18 -18.49
N VAL A 454 -0.66 15.13 -19.46
CA VAL A 454 -1.23 16.33 -20.11
C VAL A 454 -2.69 16.40 -19.71
N TYR A 455 -3.05 17.42 -18.95
CA TYR A 455 -4.45 17.72 -18.64
C TYR A 455 -5.05 18.49 -19.82
N GLN A 456 -6.06 17.91 -20.46
CA GLN A 456 -6.87 18.66 -21.44
C GLN A 456 -7.83 19.54 -20.66
N ASN A 457 -7.77 20.84 -20.92
CA ASN A 457 -8.70 21.85 -20.40
C ASN A 457 -10.11 21.64 -20.93
#